data_cf67bd25473b9ee9e7be0e4826bda814
#
_entry.id   cf67bd25473b9ee9e7be0e4826bda814
#
_cell.length_a   1.000
_cell.length_b   1.000
_cell.length_c   1.000
_cell.angle_alpha   90.00
_cell.angle_beta   90.00
_cell.angle_gamma   90.00
#
_symmetry.space_group_name_H-M   'P 1'
#
loop_
_entity.id
_entity.type
_entity.pdbx_description
1 polymer ?
#
loop_
_entity_poly.entity_id
_entity_poly.type
_entity_poly.pdbx_seq_one_letter_code
_entity_poly.pdbx_strand_id
1 'polypeptide(L)'
;MKKHVLCLGDSNTHGYCADPTDCADGGIRFNEEERWTCRLQTALGSDYLVTEEGLSGRTTVFVDPIHESMDALSAAYALLKSHEAIDLLIIMLGTNDVKERFGANAACIAAGLERLILKCKSVDCWGAKAPNILVVAPPRIKEGFHDPVMGEGCVERSAGVAEQFRVIAERQGVHFLDAEGCEFNQIDFMHLTRHGHAQLAEKLAELVPTLL
;
A
#
# COMPACT_ATOMS: atom_id res chain seq x y z
N MET A 1 -18.89 12.09 -14.16
CA MET A 1 -17.58 12.28 -13.47
C MET A 1 -16.83 10.97 -13.54
N LYS A 2 -15.49 11.00 -13.57
CA LYS A 2 -14.68 9.78 -13.51
C LYS A 2 -14.84 9.09 -12.16
N LYS A 3 -14.72 7.77 -12.12
CA LYS A 3 -14.63 7.00 -10.87
C LYS A 3 -13.26 7.25 -10.24
N HIS A 4 -13.21 7.80 -9.04
CA HIS A 4 -11.97 8.18 -8.37
C HIS A 4 -11.45 7.07 -7.48
N VAL A 5 -10.27 6.55 -7.81
CA VAL A 5 -9.53 5.52 -7.06
C VAL A 5 -8.31 6.17 -6.41
N LEU A 6 -8.29 6.26 -5.09
CA LEU A 6 -7.16 6.80 -4.33
C LEU A 6 -6.29 5.65 -3.79
N CYS A 7 -4.98 5.67 -4.09
CA CYS A 7 -4.03 4.63 -3.72
C CYS A 7 -3.11 5.14 -2.60
N LEU A 8 -3.44 4.81 -1.35
CA LEU A 8 -2.67 5.13 -0.15
C LEU A 8 -1.68 4.03 0.16
N GLY A 9 -0.38 4.34 0.17
CA GLY A 9 0.64 3.34 0.43
C GLY A 9 2.01 3.90 0.80
N ASP A 10 2.97 3.02 0.79
CA ASP A 10 4.38 3.28 1.13
C ASP A 10 5.28 3.38 -0.12
N SER A 11 6.54 2.95 0.00
CA SER A 11 7.52 2.93 -1.09
C SER A 11 7.10 2.06 -2.28
N ASN A 12 6.39 0.95 -2.06
CA ASN A 12 5.87 0.12 -3.13
C ASN A 12 4.75 0.82 -3.93
N THR A 13 4.01 1.75 -3.32
CA THR A 13 3.05 2.60 -4.01
C THR A 13 3.72 3.84 -4.63
N HIS A 14 4.71 4.41 -3.94
CA HIS A 14 5.56 5.48 -4.51
C HIS A 14 6.30 5.02 -5.77
N GLY A 15 6.60 3.73 -5.86
CA GLY A 15 7.37 3.13 -6.96
C GLY A 15 8.88 3.21 -6.74
N TYR A 16 9.35 3.06 -5.49
CA TYR A 16 10.76 2.97 -5.20
C TYR A 16 11.40 1.78 -5.96
N CYS A 17 12.51 2.04 -6.63
CA CYS A 17 13.27 1.05 -7.38
C CYS A 17 14.60 0.78 -6.67
N ALA A 18 14.75 -0.43 -6.10
CA ALA A 18 15.96 -0.83 -5.38
C ALA A 18 17.11 -1.20 -6.33
N ASP A 19 16.78 -1.62 -7.55
CA ASP A 19 17.75 -1.93 -8.60
C ASP A 19 17.61 -0.93 -9.76
N PRO A 20 18.47 0.10 -9.87
CA PRO A 20 18.39 1.07 -10.94
C PRO A 20 18.48 0.47 -12.37
N THR A 21 18.95 -0.76 -12.50
CA THR A 21 18.99 -1.45 -13.81
C THR A 21 17.62 -1.99 -14.23
N ASP A 22 16.68 -2.16 -13.27
CA ASP A 22 15.30 -2.54 -13.53
C ASP A 22 14.40 -1.33 -13.88
N CYS A 23 14.84 -0.11 -13.57
CA CYS A 23 14.15 1.12 -13.91
C CYS A 23 14.56 1.58 -15.32
N ALA A 24 13.57 1.85 -16.19
CA ALA A 24 13.84 2.27 -17.57
C ALA A 24 14.70 3.54 -17.65
N ASP A 25 14.55 4.46 -16.69
CA ASP A 25 15.29 5.72 -16.64
C ASP A 25 16.59 5.61 -15.82
N GLY A 26 16.93 4.42 -15.32
CA GLY A 26 18.10 4.18 -14.47
C GLY A 26 18.07 4.90 -13.13
N GLY A 27 16.87 5.29 -12.67
CA GLY A 27 16.64 6.02 -11.42
C GLY A 27 16.32 5.12 -10.22
N ILE A 28 15.99 5.76 -9.11
CA ILE A 28 15.55 5.09 -7.87
C ILE A 28 14.03 5.09 -7.70
N ARG A 29 13.29 5.51 -8.73
CA ARG A 29 11.84 5.50 -8.78
C ARG A 29 11.39 5.07 -10.17
N PHE A 30 10.54 4.07 -10.23
CA PHE A 30 9.89 3.67 -11.48
C PHE A 30 9.10 4.83 -12.08
N ASN A 31 9.11 4.99 -13.39
CA ASN A 31 8.38 6.06 -14.08
C ASN A 31 6.87 5.74 -14.24
N GLU A 32 6.15 6.61 -14.96
CA GLU A 32 4.70 6.54 -15.13
C GLU A 32 4.24 5.31 -15.95
N GLU A 33 5.14 4.70 -16.72
CA GLU A 33 4.83 3.49 -17.48
C GLU A 33 5.10 2.21 -16.70
N GLU A 34 5.77 2.33 -15.56
CA GLU A 34 6.27 1.20 -14.76
C GLU A 34 5.52 1.01 -13.45
N ARG A 35 5.17 2.11 -12.73
CA ARG A 35 4.47 2.04 -11.43
C ARG A 35 3.10 1.38 -11.56
N TRP A 36 2.76 0.52 -10.61
CA TRP A 36 1.48 -0.19 -10.63
C TRP A 36 0.26 0.74 -10.66
N THR A 37 0.31 1.88 -10.00
CA THR A 37 -0.76 2.88 -9.96
C THR A 37 -1.03 3.51 -11.32
N CYS A 38 0.02 3.88 -12.05
CA CYS A 38 -0.08 4.44 -13.39
C CYS A 38 -0.46 3.39 -14.43
N ARG A 39 0.04 2.16 -14.29
CA ARG A 39 -0.39 1.02 -15.10
C ARG A 39 -1.85 0.68 -14.86
N LEU A 40 -2.32 0.76 -13.61
CA LEU A 40 -3.73 0.61 -13.27
C LEU A 40 -4.58 1.71 -13.95
N GLN A 41 -4.14 2.98 -13.89
CA GLN A 41 -4.83 4.07 -14.61
C GLN A 41 -4.94 3.77 -16.11
N THR A 42 -3.85 3.29 -16.71
CA THR A 42 -3.84 2.96 -18.15
C THR A 42 -4.82 1.82 -18.46
N ALA A 43 -4.83 0.77 -17.65
CA ALA A 43 -5.70 -0.39 -17.84
C ALA A 43 -7.18 -0.06 -17.61
N LEU A 44 -7.50 0.79 -16.64
CA LEU A 44 -8.89 1.21 -16.35
C LEU A 44 -9.43 2.26 -17.34
N GLY A 45 -8.54 2.96 -18.05
CA GLY A 45 -8.91 3.93 -19.09
C GLY A 45 -9.46 5.26 -18.56
N SER A 46 -10.12 6.00 -19.46
CA SER A 46 -10.51 7.40 -19.25
C SER A 46 -11.68 7.61 -18.28
N ASP A 47 -12.44 6.56 -17.98
CA ASP A 47 -13.59 6.64 -17.07
C ASP A 47 -13.17 6.64 -15.59
N TYR A 48 -11.89 6.41 -15.32
CA TYR A 48 -11.30 6.38 -14.01
C TYR A 48 -10.27 7.50 -13.82
N LEU A 49 -10.08 7.88 -12.57
CA LEU A 49 -8.99 8.72 -12.09
C LEU A 49 -8.28 7.95 -10.97
N VAL A 50 -7.06 7.50 -11.21
CA VAL A 50 -6.22 6.86 -10.20
C VAL A 50 -5.24 7.89 -9.66
N THR A 51 -5.29 8.13 -8.36
CA THR A 51 -4.42 9.09 -7.67
C THR A 51 -3.44 8.37 -6.74
N GLU A 52 -2.17 8.75 -6.82
CA GLU A 52 -1.08 8.15 -6.04
C GLU A 52 -0.83 8.95 -4.76
N GLU A 53 -0.92 8.29 -3.61
CA GLU A 53 -0.50 8.79 -2.29
C GLU A 53 0.50 7.81 -1.66
N GLY A 54 1.56 7.47 -2.40
CA GLY A 54 2.68 6.67 -1.94
C GLY A 54 3.78 7.52 -1.29
N LEU A 55 4.20 7.16 -0.08
CA LEU A 55 5.30 7.80 0.64
C LEU A 55 6.26 6.75 1.18
N SER A 56 7.51 6.76 0.73
CA SER A 56 8.53 5.80 1.19
C SER A 56 8.71 5.87 2.71
N GLY A 57 8.61 4.72 3.37
CA GLY A 57 8.71 4.63 4.84
C GLY A 57 7.38 4.71 5.59
N ARG A 58 6.25 5.00 4.89
CA ARG A 58 4.95 5.15 5.54
C ARG A 58 4.50 3.87 6.26
N THR A 59 4.00 4.06 7.47
CA THR A 59 3.40 3.03 8.32
C THR A 59 1.88 3.17 8.38
N THR A 60 1.19 2.19 8.95
CA THR A 60 -0.26 2.31 9.22
C THR A 60 -0.54 3.36 10.30
N VAL A 61 0.00 3.19 11.51
CA VAL A 61 -0.28 4.04 12.68
C VAL A 61 0.98 4.34 13.52
N PHE A 62 2.10 3.70 13.23
CA PHE A 62 3.30 3.80 14.05
C PHE A 62 4.06 5.09 13.72
N VAL A 63 4.16 5.99 14.70
CA VAL A 63 4.97 7.20 14.58
C VAL A 63 6.44 6.80 14.55
N ASP A 64 7.13 7.09 13.45
CA ASP A 64 8.54 6.76 13.30
C ASP A 64 9.40 7.87 13.93
N PRO A 65 10.20 7.57 14.98
CA PRO A 65 11.01 8.59 15.64
C PRO A 65 12.17 9.10 14.77
N ILE A 66 12.47 8.44 13.66
CA ILE A 66 13.54 8.81 12.74
C ILE A 66 13.04 9.68 11.59
N HIS A 67 11.74 9.60 11.26
CA HIS A 67 11.13 10.28 10.13
C HIS A 67 9.83 10.99 10.53
N GLU A 68 9.63 12.18 10.00
CA GLU A 68 8.43 12.98 10.29
C GLU A 68 7.22 12.52 9.46
N SER A 69 6.04 12.55 10.08
CA SER A 69 4.74 12.39 9.41
C SER A 69 4.58 11.10 8.60
N MET A 70 5.20 10.01 9.06
CA MET A 70 5.16 8.73 8.34
C MET A 70 3.92 7.89 8.63
N ASP A 71 3.21 8.12 9.72
CA ASP A 71 2.01 7.34 10.00
C ASP A 71 0.82 7.82 9.16
N ALA A 72 0.19 6.87 8.47
CA ALA A 72 -0.98 7.16 7.63
C ALA A 72 -2.17 7.65 8.45
N LEU A 73 -2.28 7.25 9.72
CA LEU A 73 -3.42 7.60 10.58
C LEU A 73 -3.53 9.13 10.78
N SER A 74 -2.42 9.81 11.08
CA SER A 74 -2.42 11.26 11.26
C SER A 74 -2.64 12.01 9.95
N ALA A 75 -2.15 11.49 8.84
CA ALA A 75 -2.30 12.11 7.52
C ALA A 75 -3.70 11.85 6.90
N ALA A 76 -4.42 10.82 7.33
CA ALA A 76 -5.63 10.31 6.67
C ALA A 76 -6.70 11.39 6.45
N TYR A 77 -6.97 12.25 7.44
CA TYR A 77 -8.00 13.29 7.28
C TYR A 77 -7.66 14.25 6.15
N ALA A 78 -6.45 14.80 6.17
CA ALA A 78 -6.03 15.80 5.18
C ALA A 78 -5.96 15.21 3.77
N LEU A 79 -5.38 14.00 3.64
CA LEU A 79 -5.29 13.30 2.36
C LEU A 79 -6.69 13.00 1.78
N LEU A 80 -7.56 12.37 2.55
CA LEU A 80 -8.87 11.98 2.05
C LEU A 80 -9.74 13.19 1.72
N LYS A 81 -9.73 14.24 2.56
CA LYS A 81 -10.50 15.47 2.28
C LYS A 81 -10.00 16.24 1.07
N SER A 82 -8.70 16.27 0.82
CA SER A 82 -8.16 16.94 -0.36
C SER A 82 -8.48 16.22 -1.68
N HIS A 83 -8.85 14.94 -1.61
CA HIS A 83 -9.19 14.10 -2.76
C HIS A 83 -10.70 13.78 -2.88
N GLU A 84 -11.56 14.44 -2.10
CA GLU A 84 -13.02 14.20 -2.18
C GLU A 84 -13.60 14.60 -3.57
N ALA A 85 -14.56 13.83 -4.14
CA ALA A 85 -15.11 12.59 -3.61
C ALA A 85 -14.32 11.38 -4.10
N ILE A 86 -14.15 10.39 -3.19
CA ILE A 86 -13.44 9.13 -3.47
C ILE A 86 -14.48 8.03 -3.70
N ASP A 87 -14.33 7.25 -4.77
CA ASP A 87 -15.17 6.09 -5.06
C ASP A 87 -14.59 4.78 -4.53
N LEU A 88 -13.25 4.68 -4.46
CA LEU A 88 -12.53 3.55 -3.89
C LEU A 88 -11.21 4.03 -3.27
N LEU A 89 -10.95 3.67 -2.02
CA LEU A 89 -9.65 3.83 -1.38
C LEU A 89 -8.93 2.48 -1.36
N ILE A 90 -7.78 2.40 -2.01
CA ILE A 90 -6.87 1.25 -1.92
C ILE A 90 -5.82 1.58 -0.86
N ILE A 91 -5.67 0.71 0.15
CA ILE A 91 -4.64 0.83 1.20
C ILE A 91 -3.66 -0.32 1.04
N MET A 92 -2.40 -0.01 0.71
CA MET A 92 -1.29 -0.98 0.68
C MET A 92 -0.18 -0.49 1.60
N LEU A 93 -0.23 -0.91 2.85
CA LEU A 93 0.69 -0.57 3.94
C LEU A 93 0.99 -1.82 4.79
N GLY A 94 1.98 -1.73 5.68
CA GLY A 94 2.37 -2.82 6.57
C GLY A 94 3.83 -3.22 6.45
N THR A 95 4.46 -2.98 5.29
CA THR A 95 5.88 -3.28 5.08
C THR A 95 6.79 -2.53 6.06
N ASN A 96 6.49 -1.28 6.36
CA ASN A 96 7.30 -0.47 7.28
C ASN A 96 6.96 -0.67 8.76
N ASP A 97 5.81 -1.24 9.03
CA ASP A 97 5.31 -1.50 10.39
C ASP A 97 6.11 -2.62 11.09
N VAL A 98 6.82 -3.45 10.33
CA VAL A 98 7.65 -4.54 10.84
C VAL A 98 9.02 -4.09 11.36
N LYS A 99 9.37 -2.80 11.25
CA LYS A 99 10.63 -2.26 11.76
C LYS A 99 10.83 -2.65 13.23
N GLU A 100 12.05 -3.09 13.58
CA GLU A 100 12.38 -3.57 14.92
C GLU A 100 12.00 -2.56 16.01
N ARG A 101 12.25 -1.26 15.74
CA ARG A 101 11.98 -0.17 16.69
C ARG A 101 10.52 -0.02 17.13
N PHE A 102 9.58 -0.61 16.39
CA PHE A 102 8.17 -0.61 16.79
C PHE A 102 7.82 -1.82 17.67
N GLY A 103 8.61 -2.89 17.65
CA GLY A 103 8.35 -4.10 18.43
C GLY A 103 7.02 -4.78 18.14
N ALA A 104 6.38 -4.46 16.99
CA ALA A 104 5.05 -4.91 16.65
C ALA A 104 5.07 -6.28 15.97
N ASN A 105 4.26 -7.21 16.45
CA ASN A 105 3.97 -8.45 15.76
C ASN A 105 2.83 -8.25 14.73
N ALA A 106 2.55 -9.27 13.92
CA ALA A 106 1.52 -9.21 12.86
C ALA A 106 0.13 -8.82 13.39
N ALA A 107 -0.27 -9.28 14.57
CA ALA A 107 -1.56 -8.93 15.17
C ALA A 107 -1.60 -7.44 15.60
N CYS A 108 -0.49 -6.92 16.11
CA CYS A 108 -0.35 -5.50 16.46
C CYS A 108 -0.42 -4.61 15.22
N ILE A 109 0.24 -5.02 14.13
CA ILE A 109 0.22 -4.34 12.83
C ILE A 109 -1.21 -4.33 12.27
N ALA A 110 -1.90 -5.46 12.33
CA ALA A 110 -3.29 -5.57 11.89
C ALA A 110 -4.26 -4.71 12.72
N ALA A 111 -4.05 -4.60 14.04
CA ALA A 111 -4.82 -3.66 14.87
C ALA A 111 -4.57 -2.20 14.46
N GLY A 112 -3.34 -1.87 14.04
CA GLY A 112 -3.00 -0.58 13.44
C GLY A 112 -3.76 -0.33 12.15
N LEU A 113 -3.79 -1.29 11.24
CA LEU A 113 -4.58 -1.21 10.01
C LEU A 113 -6.07 -1.03 10.32
N GLU A 114 -6.63 -1.77 11.27
CA GLU A 114 -8.03 -1.62 11.67
C GLU A 114 -8.32 -0.20 12.15
N ARG A 115 -7.45 0.36 12.96
CA ARG A 115 -7.56 1.75 13.42
C ARG A 115 -7.55 2.74 12.26
N LEU A 116 -6.69 2.52 11.26
CA LEU A 116 -6.64 3.33 10.03
C LEU A 116 -7.93 3.20 9.22
N ILE A 117 -8.44 1.99 9.00
CA ILE A 117 -9.71 1.74 8.29
C ILE A 117 -10.86 2.50 8.96
N LEU A 118 -10.99 2.39 10.29
CA LEU A 118 -12.02 3.10 11.05
C LEU A 118 -11.89 4.62 10.91
N LYS A 119 -10.66 5.15 10.91
CA LYS A 119 -10.40 6.57 10.64
C LYS A 119 -10.85 6.95 9.23
N CYS A 120 -10.46 6.20 8.20
CA CYS A 120 -10.84 6.48 6.81
C CYS A 120 -12.36 6.46 6.62
N LYS A 121 -13.06 5.49 7.23
CA LYS A 121 -14.53 5.42 7.20
C LYS A 121 -15.21 6.64 7.84
N SER A 122 -14.58 7.25 8.84
CA SER A 122 -15.14 8.40 9.57
C SER A 122 -14.93 9.75 8.86
N VAL A 123 -14.11 9.80 7.81
CA VAL A 123 -13.88 11.03 7.04
C VAL A 123 -15.01 11.22 6.04
N ASP A 124 -15.58 12.42 6.03
CA ASP A 124 -16.57 12.82 5.03
C ASP A 124 -15.90 13.15 3.69
N CYS A 125 -15.58 12.10 2.91
CA CYS A 125 -14.92 12.21 1.60
C CYS A 125 -15.53 11.29 0.53
N TRP A 126 -16.61 10.59 0.85
CA TRP A 126 -17.21 9.56 0.00
C TRP A 126 -18.37 10.07 -0.86
N GLY A 127 -18.65 11.38 -0.82
CA GLY A 127 -19.81 11.96 -1.44
C GLY A 127 -21.11 11.41 -0.82
N ALA A 128 -22.06 11.02 -1.68
CA ALA A 128 -23.31 10.40 -1.20
C ALA A 128 -23.23 8.88 -1.02
N LYS A 129 -22.03 8.28 -1.15
CA LYS A 129 -21.82 6.83 -1.08
C LYS A 129 -21.32 6.41 0.30
N ALA A 130 -21.48 5.13 0.61
CA ALA A 130 -20.81 4.51 1.75
C ALA A 130 -19.30 4.40 1.51
N PRO A 131 -18.48 4.38 2.58
CA PRO A 131 -17.05 4.13 2.45
C PRO A 131 -16.75 2.82 1.72
N ASN A 132 -15.92 2.89 0.69
CA ASN A 132 -15.52 1.76 -0.13
C ASN A 132 -13.99 1.62 -0.08
N ILE A 133 -13.49 0.57 0.58
CA ILE A 133 -12.08 0.39 0.89
C ILE A 133 -11.62 -0.99 0.43
N LEU A 134 -10.49 -1.04 -0.25
CA LEU A 134 -9.75 -2.26 -0.58
C LEU A 134 -8.43 -2.27 0.19
N VAL A 135 -8.24 -3.25 1.04
CA VAL A 135 -6.94 -3.55 1.67
C VAL A 135 -6.15 -4.45 0.74
N VAL A 136 -4.96 -4.03 0.38
CA VAL A 136 -3.97 -4.85 -0.31
C VAL A 136 -2.88 -5.22 0.69
N ALA A 137 -2.80 -6.49 1.08
CA ALA A 137 -1.69 -6.96 1.88
C ALA A 137 -0.41 -6.94 1.02
N PRO A 138 0.65 -6.24 1.45
CA PRO A 138 1.90 -6.26 0.71
C PRO A 138 2.51 -7.66 0.74
N PRO A 139 3.29 -8.05 -0.27
CA PRO A 139 4.06 -9.29 -0.18
C PRO A 139 4.98 -9.25 1.04
N ARG A 140 5.18 -10.41 1.68
CA ARG A 140 6.08 -10.51 2.83
C ARG A 140 7.53 -10.21 2.44
N ILE A 141 8.30 -9.63 3.36
CA ILE A 141 9.74 -9.46 3.22
C ILE A 141 10.39 -10.84 3.09
N LYS A 142 11.30 -11.00 2.13
CA LYS A 142 11.88 -12.30 1.79
C LYS A 142 13.17 -12.58 2.57
N GLU A 143 13.49 -13.86 2.66
CA GLU A 143 14.80 -14.34 3.14
C GLU A 143 15.94 -13.65 2.38
N GLY A 144 16.95 -13.21 3.11
CA GLY A 144 18.04 -12.41 2.56
C GLY A 144 17.93 -10.91 2.81
N PHE A 145 16.77 -10.43 3.26
CA PHE A 145 16.62 -9.03 3.67
C PHE A 145 17.60 -8.67 4.78
N HIS A 146 18.29 -7.57 4.58
CA HIS A 146 19.18 -6.98 5.58
C HIS A 146 19.20 -5.45 5.43
N ASP A 147 18.69 -4.75 6.42
CA ASP A 147 18.74 -3.30 6.53
C ASP A 147 18.96 -2.90 7.99
N PRO A 148 20.13 -2.31 8.33
CA PRO A 148 20.46 -1.97 9.71
C PRO A 148 19.55 -0.88 10.31
N VAL A 149 18.85 -0.09 9.47
CA VAL A 149 17.92 0.94 9.94
C VAL A 149 16.55 0.34 10.23
N MET A 150 16.12 -0.65 9.48
CA MET A 150 14.90 -1.39 9.78
C MET A 150 15.09 -2.38 10.95
N GLY A 151 16.29 -2.89 11.12
CA GLY A 151 16.66 -3.81 12.20
C GLY A 151 16.29 -5.26 11.93
N GLU A 152 16.44 -6.08 12.98
CA GLU A 152 16.26 -7.53 12.92
C GLU A 152 14.78 -7.97 12.96
N GLY A 153 14.49 -9.19 12.52
CA GLY A 153 13.17 -9.85 12.65
C GLY A 153 12.08 -9.31 11.70
N CYS A 154 12.44 -8.54 10.66
CA CYS A 154 11.48 -8.02 9.70
C CYS A 154 10.83 -9.15 8.87
N VAL A 155 11.60 -10.17 8.50
CA VAL A 155 11.11 -11.33 7.73
C VAL A 155 10.03 -12.08 8.50
N GLU A 156 10.31 -12.44 9.75
CA GLU A 156 9.40 -13.19 10.61
C GLU A 156 8.13 -12.38 10.94
N ARG A 157 8.28 -11.07 11.23
CA ARG A 157 7.15 -10.21 11.54
C ARG A 157 6.24 -10.01 10.34
N SER A 158 6.79 -9.95 9.13
CA SER A 158 6.01 -9.79 7.90
C SER A 158 5.23 -11.04 7.51
N ALA A 159 5.71 -12.23 7.88
CA ALA A 159 5.15 -13.51 7.44
C ALA A 159 3.66 -13.71 7.79
N GLY A 160 3.19 -13.15 8.91
CA GLY A 160 1.81 -13.29 9.35
C GLY A 160 0.88 -12.12 8.99
N VAL A 161 1.39 -11.06 8.37
CA VAL A 161 0.64 -9.80 8.18
C VAL A 161 -0.56 -10.02 7.25
N ALA A 162 -0.38 -10.69 6.12
CA ALA A 162 -1.46 -10.88 5.14
C ALA A 162 -2.67 -11.61 5.72
N GLU A 163 -2.45 -12.69 6.48
CA GLU A 163 -3.52 -13.44 7.15
C GLU A 163 -4.26 -12.57 8.18
N GLN A 164 -3.52 -11.81 9.00
CA GLN A 164 -4.13 -10.91 9.97
C GLN A 164 -4.92 -9.79 9.28
N PHE A 165 -4.42 -9.26 8.16
CA PHE A 165 -5.12 -8.24 7.37
C PHE A 165 -6.41 -8.77 6.77
N ARG A 166 -6.42 -10.02 6.29
CA ARG A 166 -7.62 -10.67 5.78
C ARG A 166 -8.71 -10.74 6.85
N VAL A 167 -8.34 -11.17 8.06
CA VAL A 167 -9.27 -11.24 9.21
C VAL A 167 -9.84 -9.85 9.55
N ILE A 168 -9.00 -8.81 9.52
CA ILE A 168 -9.46 -7.42 9.76
C ILE A 168 -10.40 -6.97 8.63
N ALA A 169 -10.06 -7.24 7.37
CA ALA A 169 -10.88 -6.84 6.24
C ALA A 169 -12.28 -7.48 6.32
N GLU A 170 -12.36 -8.77 6.60
CA GLU A 170 -13.62 -9.49 6.82
C GLU A 170 -14.43 -8.87 7.97
N ARG A 171 -13.80 -8.65 9.14
CA ARG A 171 -14.45 -8.06 10.31
C ARG A 171 -14.96 -6.64 10.05
N GLN A 172 -14.22 -5.86 9.29
CA GLN A 172 -14.58 -4.50 8.95
C GLN A 172 -15.50 -4.39 7.72
N GLY A 173 -15.80 -5.49 7.04
CA GLY A 173 -16.63 -5.49 5.82
C GLY A 173 -16.00 -4.62 4.72
N VAL A 174 -14.68 -4.71 4.54
CA VAL A 174 -13.93 -4.08 3.45
C VAL A 174 -13.33 -5.15 2.53
N HIS A 175 -12.98 -4.77 1.32
CA HIS A 175 -12.41 -5.68 0.33
C HIS A 175 -10.96 -6.04 0.68
N PHE A 176 -10.51 -7.19 0.22
CA PHE A 176 -9.16 -7.69 0.48
C PHE A 176 -8.53 -8.28 -0.78
N LEU A 177 -7.25 -7.98 -0.99
CA LEU A 177 -6.38 -8.60 -1.99
C LEU A 177 -5.04 -8.94 -1.34
N ASP A 178 -4.54 -10.15 -1.57
CA ASP A 178 -3.18 -10.53 -1.20
C ASP A 178 -2.27 -10.35 -2.41
N ALA A 179 -1.25 -9.50 -2.28
CA ALA A 179 -0.25 -9.27 -3.30
C ALA A 179 0.92 -10.28 -3.23
N GLU A 180 0.87 -11.28 -2.34
CA GLU A 180 1.88 -12.35 -2.32
C GLU A 180 1.94 -13.03 -3.71
N GLY A 181 3.15 -13.32 -4.17
CA GLY A 181 3.40 -13.82 -5.51
C GLY A 181 3.69 -12.75 -6.56
N CYS A 182 3.51 -11.45 -6.26
CA CYS A 182 4.12 -10.40 -7.05
C CYS A 182 5.65 -10.41 -6.85
N GLU A 183 6.40 -10.22 -7.94
CA GLU A 183 7.84 -10.36 -7.93
C GLU A 183 8.51 -9.26 -7.12
N PHE A 184 9.37 -9.67 -6.18
CA PHE A 184 10.29 -8.79 -5.44
C PHE A 184 11.69 -8.84 -6.02
N ASN A 185 12.42 -7.70 -5.92
CA ASN A 185 13.82 -7.66 -6.29
C ASN A 185 14.69 -8.49 -5.32
N GLN A 186 15.89 -8.83 -5.77
CA GLN A 186 16.87 -9.58 -4.99
C GLN A 186 18.01 -8.70 -4.44
N ILE A 187 17.81 -7.38 -4.45
CA ILE A 187 18.76 -6.42 -3.87
C ILE A 187 18.40 -6.14 -2.42
N ASP A 188 17.15 -5.78 -2.15
CA ASP A 188 16.67 -5.48 -0.80
C ASP A 188 15.56 -6.41 -0.28
N PHE A 189 15.03 -7.31 -1.14
CA PHE A 189 14.08 -8.35 -0.77
C PHE A 189 12.75 -7.84 -0.16
N MET A 190 12.41 -6.55 -0.38
CA MET A 190 11.20 -5.92 0.15
C MET A 190 10.46 -5.00 -0.81
N HIS A 191 11.05 -4.69 -1.99
CA HIS A 191 10.39 -3.87 -2.99
C HIS A 191 10.08 -4.65 -4.26
N LEU A 192 8.95 -4.30 -4.88
CA LEU A 192 8.52 -4.87 -6.15
C LEU A 192 9.53 -4.54 -7.26
N THR A 193 9.76 -5.52 -8.15
CA THR A 193 10.41 -5.26 -9.44
C THR A 193 9.44 -4.54 -10.37
N ARG A 194 9.94 -4.06 -11.52
CA ARG A 194 9.08 -3.58 -12.61
C ARG A 194 8.04 -4.63 -13.02
N HIS A 195 8.43 -5.90 -13.07
CA HIS A 195 7.51 -6.99 -13.35
C HIS A 195 6.49 -7.18 -12.22
N GLY A 196 6.92 -7.10 -10.95
CA GLY A 196 6.01 -7.14 -9.79
C GLY A 196 4.98 -6.01 -9.80
N HIS A 197 5.39 -4.81 -10.21
CA HIS A 197 4.46 -3.68 -10.43
C HIS A 197 3.43 -4.00 -11.52
N ALA A 198 3.84 -4.64 -12.62
CA ALA A 198 2.92 -5.06 -13.68
C ALA A 198 1.92 -6.09 -13.17
N GLN A 199 2.39 -7.12 -12.45
CA GLN A 199 1.54 -8.17 -11.89
C GLN A 199 0.50 -7.61 -10.91
N LEU A 200 0.88 -6.67 -10.05
CA LEU A 200 -0.04 -6.02 -9.12
C LEU A 200 -1.09 -5.18 -9.86
N ALA A 201 -0.66 -4.43 -10.87
CA ALA A 201 -1.57 -3.64 -11.70
C ALA A 201 -2.60 -4.50 -12.44
N GLU A 202 -2.20 -5.64 -12.97
CA GLU A 202 -3.09 -6.61 -13.64
C GLU A 202 -4.15 -7.15 -12.68
N LYS A 203 -3.74 -7.63 -11.49
CA LYS A 203 -4.67 -8.11 -10.46
C LYS A 203 -5.71 -7.03 -10.06
N LEU A 204 -5.25 -5.79 -9.91
CA LEU A 204 -6.12 -4.67 -9.54
C LEU A 204 -7.01 -4.21 -10.71
N ALA A 205 -6.54 -4.28 -11.95
CA ALA A 205 -7.33 -3.93 -13.13
C ALA A 205 -8.52 -4.88 -13.33
N GLU A 206 -8.38 -6.15 -12.96
CA GLU A 206 -9.49 -7.12 -12.96
C GLU A 206 -10.45 -6.88 -11.80
N LEU A 207 -9.94 -6.56 -10.62
CA LEU A 207 -10.74 -6.45 -9.40
C LEU A 207 -11.50 -5.12 -9.29
N VAL A 208 -10.84 -3.99 -9.51
CA VAL A 208 -11.38 -2.63 -9.26
C VAL A 208 -12.73 -2.39 -9.97
N PRO A 209 -12.95 -2.78 -11.24
CA PRO A 209 -14.25 -2.59 -11.89
C PRO A 209 -15.40 -3.33 -11.20
N THR A 210 -15.12 -4.42 -10.49
CA THR A 210 -16.15 -5.22 -9.77
C THR A 210 -16.55 -4.58 -8.44
N LEU A 211 -15.77 -3.62 -7.94
CA LEU A 211 -15.98 -2.92 -6.68
C LEU A 211 -16.67 -1.56 -6.86
N LEU A 212 -16.84 -1.11 -8.09
CA LEU A 212 -17.37 0.20 -8.51
C LEU A 212 -18.52 0.03 -9.48
#